data_411fb42ae4ddea7963045fc380451232
#
_entry.id   411fb42ae4ddea7963045fc380451232
#
_cell.length_a   1.000
_cell.length_b   1.000
_cell.length_c   1.000
_cell.angle_alpha   90.00
_cell.angle_beta   90.00
_cell.angle_gamma   90.00
#
_symmetry.space_group_name_H-M   'P 1'
#
loop_
_entity.id
_entity.type
_entity.pdbx_description
1 polymer ?
#
loop_
_entity_poly.entity_id
_entity_poly.type
_entity_poly.pdbx_seq_one_letter_code
_entity_poly.pdbx_strand_id
1 'polypeptide(L)'
;MRKITVLSMITLDGVMQAPGGPEEDLSGGFEYGGWSAPFNDEESGKVMQKLMQPSDLLLGRRTFKIWEDYWPKHTNYWPSINTVTKYVLSTTTTKSDWENTVFVNGIEAIRQIKNSDGSDLQVWGSSEVIQLLLKNDLIDELWLFIHPLTLGKGKKLFVGGAIPASFTLKESVVTPKGLIMANFSRAGDVKTGTSGG
;
A
#
# COMPACT_ATOMS: atom_id res chain seq x y z
N MET A 1 2.09 11.75 16.93
CA MET A 1 1.12 11.06 16.04
C MET A 1 1.88 10.52 14.85
N ARG A 2 1.74 9.24 14.57
CA ARG A 2 2.45 8.51 13.50
C ARG A 2 1.77 8.77 12.15
N LYS A 3 2.54 8.91 11.07
CA LYS A 3 1.98 9.00 9.73
C LYS A 3 1.56 7.63 9.21
N ILE A 4 0.51 7.59 8.40
CA ILE A 4 0.12 6.42 7.62
C ILE A 4 0.41 6.71 6.15
N THR A 5 1.36 5.96 5.60
CA THR A 5 1.74 6.01 4.19
C THR A 5 1.23 4.76 3.49
N VAL A 6 0.37 4.93 2.51
CA VAL A 6 -0.07 3.85 1.63
C VAL A 6 0.90 3.75 0.45
N LEU A 7 1.36 2.54 0.16
CA LEU A 7 2.18 2.22 -1.00
C LEU A 7 1.39 1.26 -1.89
N SER A 8 1.06 1.67 -3.08
CA SER A 8 0.20 0.88 -3.96
C SER A 8 0.70 0.86 -5.40
N MET A 9 0.93 -0.34 -5.92
CA MET A 9 1.08 -0.57 -7.35
C MET A 9 -0.29 -0.51 -7.99
N ILE A 10 -0.43 0.30 -9.05
CA ILE A 10 -1.68 0.44 -9.80
C ILE A 10 -1.42 0.48 -11.30
N THR A 11 -2.43 0.07 -12.04
CA THR A 11 -2.50 0.28 -13.50
C THR A 11 -3.08 1.66 -13.84
N LEU A 12 -3.05 2.07 -15.10
CA LEU A 12 -3.66 3.32 -15.56
C LEU A 12 -5.17 3.39 -15.28
N ASP A 13 -5.85 2.25 -15.26
CA ASP A 13 -7.28 2.16 -14.91
C ASP A 13 -7.52 1.86 -13.40
N GLY A 14 -6.47 1.98 -12.57
CA GLY A 14 -6.53 1.94 -11.12
C GLY A 14 -6.61 0.56 -10.49
N VAL A 15 -6.39 -0.51 -11.25
CA VAL A 15 -6.36 -1.89 -10.71
C VAL A 15 -5.10 -2.07 -9.86
N MET A 16 -5.27 -2.65 -8.67
CA MET A 16 -4.20 -2.94 -7.70
C MET A 16 -4.13 -4.42 -7.33
N GLN A 17 -4.95 -5.29 -7.91
CA GLN A 17 -5.02 -6.71 -7.58
C GLN A 17 -3.81 -7.47 -8.08
N ALA A 18 -3.21 -8.31 -7.21
CA ALA A 18 -2.16 -9.27 -7.53
C ALA A 18 -0.98 -8.72 -8.36
N PRO A 19 -0.34 -7.60 -7.98
CA PRO A 19 0.76 -7.04 -8.76
C PRO A 19 2.03 -7.90 -8.72
N GLY A 20 2.28 -8.63 -7.63
CA GLY A 20 3.56 -9.27 -7.34
C GLY A 20 3.73 -10.68 -7.90
N GLY A 21 2.65 -11.43 -8.12
CA GLY A 21 2.76 -12.79 -8.61
C GLY A 21 1.50 -13.35 -9.26
N PRO A 22 1.65 -14.36 -10.14
CA PRO A 22 0.53 -14.93 -10.89
C PRO A 22 -0.61 -15.49 -10.02
N GLU A 23 -0.26 -16.04 -8.86
CA GLU A 23 -1.21 -16.69 -7.95
C GLU A 23 -1.51 -15.88 -6.69
N GLU A 24 -1.07 -14.62 -6.63
CA GLU A 24 -1.18 -13.78 -5.43
C GLU A 24 -2.64 -13.54 -5.01
N ASP A 25 -3.53 -13.26 -5.95
CA ASP A 25 -4.97 -13.10 -5.69
C ASP A 25 -5.83 -13.42 -6.92
N LEU A 26 -6.28 -14.64 -7.03
CA LEU A 26 -7.14 -15.14 -8.11
C LEU A 26 -8.63 -14.84 -7.90
N SER A 27 -9.00 -14.13 -6.83
CA SER A 27 -10.41 -13.86 -6.52
C SER A 27 -11.10 -13.10 -7.66
N GLY A 28 -12.38 -13.40 -7.89
CA GLY A 28 -13.14 -12.80 -8.99
C GLY A 28 -12.71 -13.27 -10.39
N GLY A 29 -11.97 -14.38 -10.50
CA GLY A 29 -11.45 -14.87 -11.77
C GLY A 29 -10.40 -13.96 -12.40
N PHE A 30 -9.54 -13.35 -11.58
CA PHE A 30 -8.46 -12.48 -12.04
C PHE A 30 -7.29 -13.33 -12.59
N GLU A 31 -6.87 -13.05 -13.83
CA GLU A 31 -5.90 -13.88 -14.57
C GLU A 31 -4.57 -13.15 -14.83
N TYR A 32 -4.46 -11.87 -14.45
CA TYR A 32 -3.29 -11.04 -14.79
C TYR A 32 -2.30 -10.88 -13.65
N GLY A 33 -2.27 -11.82 -12.68
CA GLY A 33 -1.34 -11.73 -11.55
C GLY A 33 0.12 -11.59 -11.98
N GLY A 34 0.92 -10.81 -11.24
CA GLY A 34 2.33 -10.54 -11.56
C GLY A 34 2.54 -9.48 -12.64
N TRP A 35 1.52 -8.71 -13.00
CA TRP A 35 1.56 -7.70 -14.06
C TRP A 35 2.58 -6.59 -13.85
N SER A 36 3.07 -6.38 -12.63
CA SER A 36 4.08 -5.35 -12.35
C SER A 36 5.51 -5.75 -12.76
N ALA A 37 5.82 -7.04 -12.74
CA ALA A 37 7.17 -7.57 -12.91
C ALA A 37 7.89 -7.13 -14.22
N PRO A 38 7.23 -7.05 -15.39
CA PRO A 38 7.88 -6.59 -16.63
C PRO A 38 8.42 -5.16 -16.56
N PHE A 39 7.90 -4.33 -15.64
CA PHE A 39 8.24 -2.91 -15.50
C PHE A 39 9.33 -2.64 -14.46
N ASN A 40 9.81 -3.67 -13.77
CA ASN A 40 10.90 -3.52 -12.82
C ASN A 40 12.21 -3.19 -13.55
N ASP A 41 12.93 -2.21 -13.02
CA ASP A 41 14.24 -1.78 -13.50
C ASP A 41 15.11 -1.26 -12.33
N GLU A 42 16.32 -0.79 -12.62
CA GLU A 42 17.26 -0.31 -11.61
C GLU A 42 16.71 0.92 -10.86
N GLU A 43 16.07 1.84 -11.58
CA GLU A 43 15.52 3.08 -10.96
C GLU A 43 14.36 2.76 -10.01
N SER A 44 13.46 1.89 -10.41
CA SER A 44 12.39 1.42 -9.51
C SER A 44 12.97 0.69 -8.29
N GLY A 45 14.03 -0.10 -8.49
CA GLY A 45 14.74 -0.78 -7.41
C GLY A 45 15.31 0.19 -6.36
N LYS A 46 15.91 1.31 -6.79
CA LYS A 46 16.44 2.36 -5.89
C LYS A 46 15.33 2.98 -5.03
N VAL A 47 14.19 3.30 -5.65
CA VAL A 47 13.03 3.84 -4.91
C VAL A 47 12.50 2.81 -3.91
N MET A 48 12.38 1.55 -4.32
CA MET A 48 11.94 0.48 -3.42
C MET A 48 12.87 0.30 -2.22
N GLN A 49 14.19 0.32 -2.41
CA GLN A 49 15.16 0.27 -1.30
C GLN A 49 15.00 1.43 -0.32
N LYS A 50 14.73 2.65 -0.81
CA LYS A 50 14.41 3.82 0.02
C LYS A 50 13.16 3.59 0.87
N LEU A 51 12.13 2.97 0.30
CA LEU A 51 10.85 2.72 0.96
C LEU A 51 10.89 1.52 1.92
N MET A 52 11.78 0.58 1.71
CA MET A 52 12.00 -0.58 2.58
C MET A 52 12.89 -0.29 3.81
N GLN A 53 13.13 1.00 4.13
CA GLN A 53 13.78 1.37 5.39
C GLN A 53 12.87 1.05 6.58
N PRO A 54 13.40 0.89 7.80
CA PRO A 54 12.62 0.48 8.97
C PRO A 54 11.40 1.39 9.20
N SER A 55 10.23 0.80 9.13
CA SER A 55 8.91 1.40 9.43
C SER A 55 7.99 0.29 9.90
N ASP A 56 7.07 0.59 10.81
CA ASP A 56 6.06 -0.39 11.18
C ASP A 56 5.06 -0.61 10.04
N LEU A 57 4.46 -1.78 10.01
CA LEU A 57 3.55 -2.17 8.94
C LEU A 57 2.11 -2.26 9.43
N LEU A 58 1.17 -1.81 8.62
CA LEU A 58 -0.25 -2.05 8.82
C LEU A 58 -0.76 -2.89 7.64
N LEU A 59 -1.10 -4.14 7.89
CA LEU A 59 -1.42 -5.15 6.89
C LEU A 59 -2.84 -5.68 7.09
N GLY A 60 -3.52 -5.98 6.01
CA GLY A 60 -4.71 -6.82 6.06
C GLY A 60 -4.33 -8.31 6.16
N ARG A 61 -5.23 -9.10 6.72
CA ARG A 61 -5.02 -10.54 6.95
C ARG A 61 -4.53 -11.30 5.69
N ARG A 62 -5.10 -11.01 4.51
CA ARG A 62 -4.72 -11.72 3.27
C ARG A 62 -3.29 -11.40 2.87
N THR A 63 -2.93 -10.13 2.82
CA THR A 63 -1.56 -9.70 2.52
C THR A 63 -0.58 -10.26 3.54
N PHE A 64 -0.93 -10.21 4.83
CA PHE A 64 -0.11 -10.78 5.88
C PHE A 64 0.15 -12.28 5.67
N LYS A 65 -0.87 -13.08 5.31
CA LYS A 65 -0.73 -14.51 5.05
C LYS A 65 0.22 -14.83 3.90
N ILE A 66 0.16 -14.06 2.80
CA ILE A 66 1.11 -14.18 1.69
C ILE A 66 2.53 -13.84 2.16
N TRP A 67 2.65 -12.80 2.97
CA TRP A 67 3.92 -12.26 3.41
C TRP A 67 4.62 -13.10 4.48
N GLU A 68 3.89 -13.71 5.42
CA GLU A 68 4.48 -14.52 6.50
C GLU A 68 5.16 -15.79 5.97
N ASP A 69 4.73 -16.31 4.83
CA ASP A 69 5.36 -17.47 4.18
C ASP A 69 6.61 -17.10 3.37
N TYR A 70 6.72 -15.86 2.90
CA TYR A 70 7.75 -15.39 1.99
C TYR A 70 8.83 -14.55 2.70
N TRP A 71 8.45 -13.43 3.27
CA TRP A 71 9.38 -12.39 3.73
C TRP A 71 10.33 -12.81 4.85
N PRO A 72 9.97 -13.65 5.82
CA PRO A 72 10.91 -14.08 6.86
C PRO A 72 12.19 -14.71 6.32
N LYS A 73 12.13 -15.27 5.11
CA LYS A 73 13.24 -15.95 4.44
C LYS A 73 13.98 -15.07 3.43
N HIS A 74 13.54 -13.82 3.21
CA HIS A 74 14.07 -12.91 2.18
C HIS A 74 14.59 -11.59 2.76
N THR A 75 15.24 -11.65 3.92
CA THR A 75 15.80 -10.50 4.63
C THR A 75 16.93 -9.79 3.90
N ASN A 76 17.57 -10.44 2.92
CA ASN A 76 18.54 -9.81 2.03
C ASN A 76 17.93 -8.70 1.14
N TYR A 77 16.63 -8.78 0.84
CA TYR A 77 15.89 -7.74 0.11
C TYR A 77 15.30 -6.68 1.04
N TRP A 78 14.81 -7.11 2.21
CA TRP A 78 14.19 -6.23 3.21
C TRP A 78 14.75 -6.54 4.59
N PRO A 79 15.93 -6.02 4.96
CA PRO A 79 16.63 -6.39 6.19
C PRO A 79 15.83 -6.19 7.47
N SER A 80 14.98 -5.15 7.53
CA SER A 80 14.19 -4.82 8.71
C SER A 80 12.86 -5.57 8.84
N ILE A 81 12.46 -6.36 7.86
CA ILE A 81 11.10 -6.94 7.79
C ILE A 81 10.73 -7.81 8.99
N ASN A 82 11.70 -8.52 9.59
CA ASN A 82 11.47 -9.34 10.77
C ASN A 82 11.46 -8.52 12.07
N THR A 83 12.14 -7.38 12.11
CA THR A 83 12.33 -6.57 13.33
C THR A 83 11.27 -5.50 13.53
N VAL A 84 10.65 -4.98 12.46
CA VAL A 84 9.58 -3.99 12.54
C VAL A 84 8.28 -4.61 13.04
N THR A 85 7.42 -3.80 13.67
CA THR A 85 6.10 -4.25 14.11
C THR A 85 5.14 -4.40 12.94
N LYS A 86 4.45 -5.54 12.88
CA LYS A 86 3.40 -5.82 11.89
C LYS A 86 2.05 -5.81 12.57
N TYR A 87 1.31 -4.70 12.44
CA TYR A 87 -0.08 -4.61 12.86
C TYR A 87 -0.97 -5.25 11.80
N VAL A 88 -1.66 -6.31 12.16
CA VAL A 88 -2.48 -7.09 11.22
C VAL A 88 -3.96 -6.90 11.52
N LEU A 89 -4.67 -6.24 10.62
CA LEU A 89 -6.13 -6.08 10.74
C LEU A 89 -6.82 -7.41 10.42
N SER A 90 -7.38 -8.03 11.45
CA SER A 90 -8.04 -9.34 11.35
C SER A 90 -9.12 -9.51 12.41
N THR A 91 -10.22 -10.15 12.01
CA THR A 91 -11.31 -10.59 12.91
C THR A 91 -11.26 -12.08 13.19
N THR A 92 -10.44 -12.85 12.46
CA THR A 92 -10.45 -14.32 12.49
C THR A 92 -9.11 -14.92 12.86
N THR A 93 -7.99 -14.27 12.49
CA THR A 93 -6.64 -14.72 12.83
C THR A 93 -6.11 -13.87 13.97
N THR A 94 -5.58 -14.50 15.01
CA THR A 94 -5.11 -13.83 16.24
C THR A 94 -3.72 -14.28 16.68
N LYS A 95 -3.08 -15.21 15.93
CA LYS A 95 -1.76 -15.75 16.22
C LYS A 95 -0.96 -15.97 14.96
N SER A 96 0.34 -15.79 15.05
CA SER A 96 1.34 -16.11 14.02
C SER A 96 2.68 -16.34 14.71
N ASP A 97 3.53 -17.16 14.10
CA ASP A 97 4.91 -17.38 14.54
C ASP A 97 5.87 -16.33 13.96
N TRP A 98 5.40 -15.45 13.07
CA TRP A 98 6.23 -14.35 12.56
C TRP A 98 6.39 -13.29 13.66
N GLU A 99 7.62 -13.12 14.11
CA GLU A 99 7.98 -12.21 15.20
C GLU A 99 7.44 -10.78 15.00
N ASN A 100 7.21 -10.07 16.10
CA ASN A 100 6.72 -8.69 16.11
C ASN A 100 5.37 -8.51 15.39
N THR A 101 4.49 -9.53 15.41
CA THR A 101 3.15 -9.46 14.85
C THR A 101 2.12 -9.14 15.93
N VAL A 102 1.31 -8.11 15.70
CA VAL A 102 0.23 -7.67 16.58
C VAL A 102 -1.09 -7.69 15.82
N PHE A 103 -2.03 -8.54 16.23
CA PHE A 103 -3.36 -8.58 15.61
C PHE A 103 -4.26 -7.50 16.22
N VAL A 104 -4.92 -6.75 15.35
CA VAL A 104 -5.82 -5.64 15.72
C VAL A 104 -7.15 -5.78 15.01
N ASN A 105 -8.20 -5.18 15.59
CA ASN A 105 -9.54 -5.25 15.01
C ASN A 105 -10.19 -3.87 14.97
N GLY A 106 -10.76 -3.55 13.82
CA GLY A 106 -11.55 -2.35 13.62
C GLY A 106 -10.76 -1.06 13.49
N ILE A 107 -11.47 0.00 13.13
CA ILE A 107 -10.88 1.32 12.82
C ILE A 107 -10.33 2.01 14.07
N GLU A 108 -10.95 1.80 15.23
CA GLU A 108 -10.53 2.45 16.48
C GLU A 108 -9.16 1.96 16.95
N ALA A 109 -8.84 0.68 16.74
CA ALA A 109 -7.50 0.17 17.00
C ALA A 109 -6.44 0.85 16.11
N ILE A 110 -6.77 1.08 14.82
CA ILE A 110 -5.88 1.81 13.90
C ILE A 110 -5.70 3.27 14.37
N ARG A 111 -6.76 3.95 14.82
CA ARG A 111 -6.68 5.31 15.37
C ARG A 111 -5.79 5.37 16.61
N GLN A 112 -5.91 4.39 17.51
CA GLN A 112 -5.07 4.29 18.69
C GLN A 112 -3.59 4.12 18.32
N ILE A 113 -3.28 3.22 17.37
CA ILE A 113 -1.92 3.01 16.88
C ILE A 113 -1.38 4.30 16.22
N LYS A 114 -2.18 4.97 15.36
CA LYS A 114 -1.78 6.24 14.73
C LYS A 114 -1.44 7.31 15.76
N ASN A 115 -2.15 7.33 16.90
CA ASN A 115 -1.95 8.31 17.97
C ASN A 115 -0.91 7.89 19.03
N SER A 116 -0.38 6.67 18.95
CA SER A 116 0.67 6.20 19.84
C SER A 116 2.07 6.71 19.45
N ASP A 117 3.05 6.48 20.28
CA ASP A 117 4.46 6.65 19.97
C ASP A 117 4.97 5.45 19.14
N GLY A 118 5.93 5.69 18.26
CA GLY A 118 6.54 4.68 17.41
C GLY A 118 6.92 5.23 16.02
N SER A 119 7.46 4.36 15.17
CA SER A 119 7.77 4.70 13.79
C SER A 119 6.49 4.90 12.98
N ASP A 120 6.59 5.60 11.85
CA ASP A 120 5.47 5.74 10.92
C ASP A 120 4.98 4.38 10.41
N LEU A 121 3.75 4.34 9.89
CA LEU A 121 3.08 3.14 9.43
C LEU A 121 3.08 3.07 7.91
N GLN A 122 3.53 1.96 7.37
CA GLN A 122 3.42 1.68 5.94
C GLN A 122 2.32 0.64 5.67
N VAL A 123 1.54 0.88 4.63
CA VAL A 123 0.47 -0.02 4.15
C VAL A 123 0.81 -0.44 2.73
N TRP A 124 1.34 -1.64 2.57
CA TRP A 124 1.74 -2.22 1.30
C TRP A 124 0.61 -3.06 0.70
N GLY A 125 -0.33 -2.44 0.07
CA GLY A 125 -1.50 -3.16 -0.42
C GLY A 125 -2.45 -3.56 0.71
N SER A 126 -3.25 -4.63 0.46
CA SER A 126 -4.49 -4.97 1.14
C SER A 126 -5.59 -3.95 0.85
N SER A 127 -6.29 -4.17 -0.28
CA SER A 127 -7.33 -3.26 -0.76
C SER A 127 -8.36 -2.92 0.32
N GLU A 128 -8.75 -3.89 1.15
CA GLU A 128 -9.73 -3.70 2.23
C GLU A 128 -9.25 -2.71 3.30
N VAL A 129 -7.98 -2.81 3.71
CA VAL A 129 -7.37 -1.87 4.67
C VAL A 129 -7.29 -0.48 4.06
N ILE A 130 -6.83 -0.35 2.81
CA ILE A 130 -6.74 0.94 2.13
C ILE A 130 -8.11 1.58 2.00
N GLN A 131 -9.15 0.82 1.61
CA GLN A 131 -10.52 1.33 1.54
C GLN A 131 -11.03 1.82 2.91
N LEU A 132 -10.71 1.07 3.98
CA LEU A 132 -11.06 1.49 5.34
C LEU A 132 -10.38 2.80 5.73
N LEU A 133 -9.10 2.95 5.42
CA LEU A 133 -8.33 4.17 5.68
C LEU A 133 -8.84 5.36 4.86
N LEU A 134 -9.13 5.17 3.57
CA LEU A 134 -9.71 6.20 2.69
C LEU A 134 -11.08 6.69 3.18
N LYS A 135 -11.95 5.77 3.62
CA LYS A 135 -13.27 6.10 4.17
C LYS A 135 -13.23 6.87 5.48
N ASN A 136 -12.12 6.83 6.20
CA ASN A 136 -11.94 7.44 7.51
C ASN A 136 -10.94 8.61 7.52
N ASP A 137 -10.48 9.06 6.36
CA ASP A 137 -9.49 10.13 6.17
C ASP A 137 -8.23 9.95 7.05
N LEU A 138 -7.67 8.73 7.04
CA LEU A 138 -6.52 8.38 7.87
C LEU A 138 -5.20 8.32 7.11
N ILE A 139 -5.21 8.53 5.80
CA ILE A 139 -4.02 8.48 4.96
C ILE A 139 -3.34 9.83 4.94
N ASP A 140 -2.08 9.88 5.36
CA ASP A 140 -1.26 11.10 5.33
C ASP A 140 -0.47 11.21 4.02
N GLU A 141 0.01 10.08 3.50
CA GLU A 141 0.80 10.02 2.26
C GLU A 141 0.39 8.83 1.39
N LEU A 142 0.48 9.03 0.07
CA LEU A 142 0.24 8.01 -0.96
C LEU A 142 1.48 7.90 -1.84
N TRP A 143 2.13 6.74 -1.83
CA TRP A 143 3.04 6.33 -2.87
C TRP A 143 2.30 5.53 -3.92
N LEU A 144 2.17 6.06 -5.12
CA LEU A 144 1.53 5.40 -6.25
C LEU A 144 2.59 4.97 -7.25
N PHE A 145 2.64 3.68 -7.54
CA PHE A 145 3.46 3.07 -8.58
C PHE A 145 2.56 2.81 -9.79
N ILE A 146 2.45 3.80 -10.68
CA ILE A 146 1.52 3.81 -11.81
C ILE A 146 2.19 3.12 -13.00
N HIS A 147 1.72 1.92 -13.31
CA HIS A 147 2.24 1.09 -14.39
C HIS A 147 1.53 1.42 -15.71
N PRO A 148 2.25 1.48 -16.85
CA PRO A 148 1.71 1.92 -18.15
C PRO A 148 0.92 0.82 -18.85
N LEU A 149 -0.12 0.29 -18.20
CA LEU A 149 -1.05 -0.70 -18.75
C LEU A 149 -2.45 -0.53 -18.17
N THR A 150 -3.42 -1.14 -18.78
CA THR A 150 -4.80 -1.28 -18.30
C THR A 150 -5.19 -2.76 -18.27
N LEU A 151 -6.01 -3.17 -17.30
CA LEU A 151 -6.45 -4.56 -17.16
C LEU A 151 -7.98 -4.72 -17.31
N GLY A 152 -8.74 -3.63 -17.19
CA GLY A 152 -10.19 -3.61 -17.36
C GLY A 152 -10.98 -4.21 -16.20
N LYS A 153 -10.47 -5.27 -15.57
CA LYS A 153 -11.09 -5.94 -14.41
C LYS A 153 -10.09 -6.05 -13.25
N GLY A 154 -10.59 -6.24 -12.03
CA GLY A 154 -9.78 -6.39 -10.82
C GLY A 154 -10.15 -5.40 -9.72
N LYS A 155 -9.59 -5.59 -8.53
CA LYS A 155 -9.77 -4.68 -7.39
C LYS A 155 -9.07 -3.37 -7.66
N LYS A 156 -9.77 -2.25 -7.48
CA LYS A 156 -9.24 -0.90 -7.73
C LYS A 156 -8.85 -0.21 -6.43
N LEU A 157 -7.84 0.68 -6.51
CA LEU A 157 -7.41 1.49 -5.39
C LEU A 157 -8.50 2.49 -4.96
N PHE A 158 -9.09 3.19 -5.92
CA PHE A 158 -10.15 4.14 -5.66
C PHE A 158 -11.48 3.57 -6.13
N VAL A 159 -12.33 3.23 -5.15
CA VAL A 159 -13.72 2.81 -5.36
C VAL A 159 -14.66 3.78 -4.67
N GLY A 160 -15.96 3.70 -4.90
CA GLY A 160 -16.94 4.58 -4.27
C GLY A 160 -16.85 4.58 -2.74
N GLY A 161 -16.97 5.77 -2.12
CA GLY A 161 -16.99 5.96 -0.68
C GLY A 161 -15.66 6.43 -0.05
N ALA A 162 -14.63 6.71 -0.83
CA ALA A 162 -13.49 7.49 -0.34
C ALA A 162 -13.94 8.94 -0.06
N ILE A 163 -13.42 9.54 1.02
CA ILE A 163 -13.66 10.96 1.31
C ILE A 163 -12.91 11.79 0.26
N PRO A 164 -13.56 12.78 -0.38
CA PRO A 164 -12.88 13.69 -1.28
C PRO A 164 -11.73 14.40 -0.58
N ALA A 165 -10.56 14.43 -1.20
CA ALA A 165 -9.35 14.96 -0.61
C ALA A 165 -8.41 15.54 -1.67
N SER A 166 -7.71 16.61 -1.33
CA SER A 166 -6.61 17.16 -2.13
C SER A 166 -5.27 16.61 -1.64
N PHE A 167 -4.37 16.42 -2.59
CA PHE A 167 -3.01 15.97 -2.32
C PHE A 167 -2.01 16.88 -3.05
N THR A 168 -0.83 17.02 -2.47
CA THR A 168 0.30 17.72 -3.08
C THR A 168 1.36 16.70 -3.47
N LEU A 169 1.83 16.74 -4.71
CA LEU A 169 2.97 15.95 -5.16
C LEU A 169 4.23 16.41 -4.43
N LYS A 170 4.90 15.49 -3.78
CA LYS A 170 6.16 15.70 -3.04
C LYS A 170 7.38 15.37 -3.89
N GLU A 171 7.35 14.22 -4.52
CA GLU A 171 8.40 13.73 -5.39
C GLU A 171 7.83 12.76 -6.42
N SER A 172 8.50 12.63 -7.55
CA SER A 172 8.17 11.61 -8.56
C SER A 172 9.41 11.16 -9.31
N VAL A 173 9.39 9.90 -9.72
CA VAL A 173 10.40 9.28 -10.57
C VAL A 173 9.68 8.62 -11.74
N VAL A 174 10.12 8.88 -12.95
CA VAL A 174 9.68 8.16 -14.15
C VAL A 174 10.83 7.25 -14.57
N THR A 175 10.57 5.95 -14.62
CA THR A 175 11.59 4.96 -14.94
C THR A 175 11.72 4.73 -16.46
N PRO A 176 12.85 4.19 -16.95
CA PRO A 176 13.04 3.87 -18.37
C PRO A 176 11.96 2.94 -18.96
N LYS A 177 11.35 2.10 -18.11
CA LYS A 177 10.25 1.21 -18.52
C LYS A 177 8.86 1.84 -18.42
N GLY A 178 8.78 3.16 -18.17
CA GLY A 178 7.54 3.93 -18.15
C GLY A 178 6.73 3.83 -16.86
N LEU A 179 7.26 3.21 -15.80
CA LEU A 179 6.66 3.23 -14.48
C LEU A 179 6.79 4.63 -13.89
N ILE A 180 5.68 5.20 -13.40
CA ILE A 180 5.67 6.47 -12.66
C ILE A 180 5.52 6.15 -11.18
N MET A 181 6.51 6.50 -10.37
CA MET A 181 6.48 6.37 -8.92
C MET A 181 6.33 7.77 -8.32
N ALA A 182 5.21 8.04 -7.66
CA ALA A 182 4.89 9.37 -7.18
C ALA A 182 4.42 9.35 -5.73
N ASN A 183 4.99 10.24 -4.91
CA ASN A 183 4.60 10.47 -3.53
C ASN A 183 3.71 11.69 -3.41
N PHE A 184 2.54 11.52 -2.84
CA PHE A 184 1.58 12.56 -2.58
C PHE A 184 1.32 12.68 -1.08
N SER A 185 1.31 13.92 -0.54
CA SER A 185 0.88 14.18 0.83
C SER A 185 -0.52 14.77 0.87
N ARG A 186 -1.31 14.41 1.90
CA ARG A 186 -2.64 14.97 2.17
C ARG A 186 -2.54 16.49 2.33
N ALA A 187 -3.34 17.26 1.56
CA ALA A 187 -3.28 18.73 1.50
C ALA A 187 -4.57 19.43 1.94
N GLY A 188 -5.57 18.64 2.40
CA GLY A 188 -6.84 19.18 2.87
C GLY A 188 -8.01 18.88 1.93
N ASP A 189 -9.05 19.69 1.98
CA ASP A 189 -10.28 19.48 1.23
C ASP A 189 -10.14 19.85 -0.25
N VAL A 190 -11.00 19.25 -1.07
CA VAL A 190 -11.06 19.57 -2.51
C VAL A 190 -11.57 21.02 -2.68
N LYS A 191 -10.83 21.81 -3.44
CA LYS A 191 -11.25 23.13 -3.89
C LYS A 191 -11.73 23.04 -5.32
N THR A 192 -12.84 23.68 -5.62
CA THR A 192 -13.39 23.76 -6.97
C THR A 192 -13.28 25.18 -7.52
N GLY A 193 -13.27 25.33 -8.84
CA GLY A 193 -13.20 26.62 -9.53
C GLY A 193 -13.68 26.48 -10.96
N THR A 194 -13.72 27.60 -11.71
CA THR A 194 -14.07 27.66 -13.12
C THR A 194 -12.80 27.70 -13.97
N SER A 195 -12.69 26.81 -14.95
CA SER A 195 -11.59 26.85 -15.91
C SER A 195 -11.79 28.04 -16.86
N GLY A 196 -10.78 28.91 -17.02
CA GLY A 196 -10.82 30.03 -17.96
C GLY A 196 -11.43 31.32 -17.42
N GLY A 197 -11.49 31.46 -16.08
CA GLY A 197 -11.79 32.73 -15.39
C GLY A 197 -10.53 33.50 -15.06
#